data_e736f32d88aeb8351f5b06ea64d5787f
#
_entry.id   e736f32d88aeb8351f5b06ea64d5787f
#
_cell.length_a   1.000
_cell.length_b   1.000
_cell.length_c   1.000
_cell.angle_alpha   90.00
_cell.angle_beta   90.00
_cell.angle_gamma   90.00
#
_symmetry.space_group_name_H-M   'P 1'
#
loop_
_entity.id
_entity.type
_entity.pdbx_description
1 polymer ?
#
loop_
_entity_poly.entity_id
_entity_poly.type
_entity_poly.pdbx_seq_one_letter_code
_entity_poly.pdbx_strand_id
1 'polypeptide(L)'
;MNDVLSRCTGFVLVGAALLLACGARAAAFEKVVKGTVAGDVRVSSRDAGGWTFACERRSLGAGVDEIEVSLSAAAEARPPSFKVSWAVPQRDIQAFWTPQDGGTCVIPPDWGGGKSSDFAHWSPVGALISDRNRNRLSFAADEAHRVVHYAAGLKETTCELTCSMSFLTGVEAPLASYAVRIRLDARDVFWSDAVREASAWISSKPGNAPCVAPAAAFKPLYSSWYCFHHNVFAKDIEEECARAAKLGMKTLILDDGWQMDDVVGGYSKAGDWQISTRRFPDMAAHVRRVQAMGLKYMLWYSVPFIGTKTANYARFKGKYLYETLGAGVLDPRFPEVRAFLAGVYEKALRDWNLDGFKLDFIDCFHIKGKDPAEAENYAGRDTKSVEEASDRLLGEVMARLKAIKPDLLVEFRQAYVGPAILKYGNMFRVADCPGDKNRNRRGIARLRLTSGPGAVHGDMLEWHPDEPAEVAARAVLDSIFGVVQYSMMLRKLPESHTAMIRHWAGFSTRHEDALLHGTFRAYNPEHGYPVLEGASANERILGAYLAGFCVDGGAPDRETFVLNGTGENRLVLRVHAAPRRVQAFDTFGKEVPAPSLAVGVNEVSVPCSGYLRIAY
;
A
#
# COMPACT_ATOMS: atom_id res chain seq x y z
N MET A 1 -32.56 31.41 -36.26
CA MET A 1 -33.56 32.46 -36.07
C MET A 1 -33.07 33.26 -34.89
N ASN A 2 -32.31 34.28 -35.21
CA ASN A 2 -32.58 35.73 -35.00
C ASN A 2 -32.70 36.08 -33.51
N ASP A 3 -32.06 37.00 -32.92
CA ASP A 3 -31.36 38.25 -33.24
C ASP A 3 -30.88 38.76 -31.87
N VAL A 4 -29.93 39.57 -31.64
CA VAL A 4 -29.65 40.91 -32.12
C VAL A 4 -28.29 41.40 -31.56
N LEU A 5 -27.55 41.99 -32.42
CA LEU A 5 -26.40 42.84 -32.23
C LEU A 5 -26.72 44.13 -31.48
N SER A 6 -25.66 44.74 -30.96
CA SER A 6 -25.46 46.21 -30.88
C SER A 6 -25.65 46.89 -29.52
N ARG A 7 -24.56 47.39 -28.93
CA ARG A 7 -24.24 48.83 -28.93
C ARG A 7 -22.85 49.12 -28.40
N CYS A 8 -22.14 49.86 -29.19
CA CYS A 8 -20.84 50.49 -28.93
C CYS A 8 -20.95 51.73 -28.04
N THR A 9 -19.76 52.10 -27.55
CA THR A 9 -19.20 53.43 -27.24
C THR A 9 -19.28 53.96 -25.82
N GLY A 10 -18.08 54.28 -25.35
CA GLY A 10 -17.80 55.09 -24.17
C GLY A 10 -16.32 55.07 -23.78
N PHE A 11 -15.45 55.72 -24.60
CA PHE A 11 -14.07 56.02 -24.22
C PHE A 11 -14.06 57.04 -23.07
N VAL A 12 -13.45 56.69 -21.93
CA VAL A 12 -12.89 57.67 -20.99
C VAL A 12 -11.44 57.25 -20.71
N LEU A 13 -10.52 58.03 -21.26
CA LEU A 13 -9.11 57.99 -20.88
C LEU A 13 -8.95 58.56 -19.47
N VAL A 14 -8.57 57.69 -18.53
CA VAL A 14 -7.95 58.13 -17.27
C VAL A 14 -6.53 57.58 -17.27
N GLY A 15 -5.58 58.52 -17.43
CA GLY A 15 -4.16 58.21 -17.31
C GLY A 15 -3.83 57.80 -15.88
N ALA A 16 -3.52 56.52 -15.67
CA ALA A 16 -2.88 56.03 -14.46
C ALA A 16 -1.43 55.71 -14.82
N ALA A 17 -0.51 56.42 -14.19
CA ALA A 17 0.91 56.13 -14.23
C ALA A 17 1.15 54.71 -13.75
N LEU A 18 1.50 53.80 -14.65
CA LEU A 18 2.05 52.50 -14.30
C LEU A 18 3.45 52.75 -13.69
N LEU A 19 3.53 52.70 -12.37
CA LEU A 19 4.76 52.40 -11.68
C LEU A 19 5.14 50.96 -12.11
N LEU A 20 6.06 50.82 -13.03
CA LEU A 20 6.80 49.61 -13.32
C LEU A 20 7.57 49.24 -12.06
N ALA A 21 6.95 48.48 -11.16
CA ALA A 21 7.67 47.65 -10.22
C ALA A 21 8.39 46.60 -11.08
N CYS A 22 9.65 46.85 -11.39
CA CYS A 22 10.58 45.91 -11.95
C CYS A 22 10.79 44.84 -10.88
N GLY A 23 9.82 43.91 -10.70
CA GLY A 23 10.01 42.68 -9.94
C GLY A 23 11.11 41.93 -10.66
N ALA A 24 12.29 41.81 -10.03
CA ALA A 24 13.34 40.93 -10.48
C ALA A 24 12.68 39.56 -10.78
N ARG A 25 12.63 39.17 -12.05
CA ARG A 25 12.21 37.80 -12.41
C ARG A 25 13.13 36.88 -11.64
N ALA A 26 12.59 36.09 -10.73
CA ALA A 26 13.33 35.08 -10.03
C ALA A 26 14.10 34.23 -11.04
N ALA A 27 15.38 34.01 -10.80
CA ALA A 27 16.26 33.32 -11.73
C ALA A 27 15.77 31.86 -11.88
N ALA A 28 15.42 31.47 -13.09
CA ALA A 28 15.11 30.09 -13.42
C ALA A 28 16.41 29.25 -13.34
N PHE A 29 16.30 28.03 -12.86
CA PHE A 29 17.39 27.05 -12.88
C PHE A 29 17.11 25.98 -13.93
N GLU A 30 18.12 25.61 -14.71
CA GLU A 30 18.09 24.46 -15.59
C GLU A 30 19.48 23.82 -15.69
N LYS A 31 19.54 22.50 -15.56
CA LYS A 31 20.75 21.69 -15.78
C LYS A 31 20.39 20.40 -16.50
N VAL A 32 21.22 20.01 -17.47
CA VAL A 32 21.10 18.72 -18.17
C VAL A 32 22.20 17.79 -17.68
N VAL A 33 21.81 16.65 -17.11
CA VAL A 33 22.70 15.54 -16.75
C VAL A 33 22.72 14.58 -17.94
N LYS A 34 23.86 14.53 -18.65
CA LYS A 34 24.00 13.81 -19.91
C LYS A 34 24.36 12.34 -19.77
N GLY A 35 23.91 11.54 -20.74
CA GLY A 35 24.37 10.18 -20.94
C GLY A 35 23.97 9.21 -19.84
N THR A 36 22.82 9.42 -19.18
CA THR A 36 22.27 8.44 -18.24
C THR A 36 21.72 7.22 -18.96
N VAL A 37 21.38 6.16 -18.23
CA VAL A 37 20.72 4.98 -18.78
C VAL A 37 19.34 5.27 -19.38
N ALA A 38 18.73 6.41 -19.05
CA ALA A 38 17.49 6.92 -19.63
C ALA A 38 17.72 8.07 -20.65
N GLY A 39 18.94 8.26 -21.13
CA GLY A 39 19.30 9.39 -21.99
C GLY A 39 19.67 10.65 -21.22
N ASP A 40 19.38 11.81 -21.78
CA ASP A 40 19.64 13.10 -21.11
C ASP A 40 18.52 13.42 -20.11
N VAL A 41 18.90 13.70 -18.86
CA VAL A 41 17.95 14.06 -17.79
C VAL A 41 18.04 15.55 -17.49
N ARG A 42 16.92 16.24 -17.57
CA ARG A 42 16.79 17.67 -17.31
C ARG A 42 16.27 17.91 -15.90
N VAL A 43 16.97 18.72 -15.13
CA VAL A 43 16.53 19.26 -13.84
C VAL A 43 16.20 20.74 -14.01
N SER A 44 15.01 21.18 -13.65
CA SER A 44 14.57 22.56 -13.85
C SER A 44 13.68 23.06 -12.72
N SER A 45 13.83 24.37 -12.39
CA SER A 45 12.93 25.12 -11.51
C SER A 45 12.60 26.46 -12.18
N ARG A 46 11.36 26.89 -12.06
CA ARG A 46 10.92 28.18 -12.63
C ARG A 46 11.32 29.37 -11.76
N ASP A 47 11.47 29.13 -10.48
CA ASP A 47 11.81 30.12 -9.47
C ASP A 47 12.84 29.51 -8.51
N ALA A 48 14.11 29.79 -8.74
CA ALA A 48 15.21 29.33 -7.92
C ALA A 48 15.73 30.44 -6.96
N GLY A 49 15.01 31.56 -6.85
CA GLY A 49 15.47 32.75 -6.14
C GLY A 49 16.01 32.48 -4.74
N GLY A 50 17.28 32.81 -4.53
CA GLY A 50 17.97 32.62 -3.24
C GLY A 50 18.40 31.20 -2.92
N TRP A 51 18.15 30.22 -3.83
CA TRP A 51 18.55 28.82 -3.66
C TRP A 51 19.65 28.42 -4.65
N THR A 52 20.62 27.69 -4.15
CA THR A 52 21.68 27.06 -4.96
C THR A 52 21.30 25.60 -5.22
N PHE A 53 21.34 25.20 -6.49
CA PHE A 53 21.10 23.84 -6.94
C PHE A 53 22.41 23.15 -7.32
N ALA A 54 22.58 21.89 -6.89
CA ALA A 54 23.59 20.98 -7.42
C ALA A 54 22.93 19.71 -7.94
N CYS A 55 23.52 19.12 -8.98
CA CYS A 55 23.06 17.85 -9.55
C CYS A 55 24.26 16.99 -9.86
N GLU A 56 24.26 15.75 -9.36
CA GLU A 56 25.32 14.79 -9.57
C GLU A 56 24.76 13.46 -10.10
N ARG A 57 25.52 12.78 -10.96
CA ARG A 57 25.20 11.44 -11.44
C ARG A 57 26.20 10.45 -10.87
N ARG A 58 25.69 9.30 -10.43
CA ARG A 58 26.46 8.16 -9.99
C ARG A 58 25.96 6.90 -10.69
N SER A 59 26.85 6.10 -11.27
CA SER A 59 26.48 4.76 -11.74
C SER A 59 26.41 3.80 -10.56
N LEU A 60 25.32 3.04 -10.46
CA LEU A 60 25.14 1.98 -9.45
C LEU A 60 25.45 0.59 -10.02
N GLY A 61 25.93 0.52 -11.26
CA GLY A 61 26.25 -0.70 -12.00
C GLY A 61 25.74 -0.65 -13.44
N ALA A 62 26.02 -1.69 -14.22
CA ALA A 62 25.60 -1.73 -15.61
C ALA A 62 24.08 -1.58 -15.75
N GLY A 63 23.64 -0.55 -16.44
CA GLY A 63 22.22 -0.26 -16.71
C GLY A 63 21.46 0.42 -15.56
N VAL A 64 22.15 0.89 -14.49
CA VAL A 64 21.51 1.58 -13.36
C VAL A 64 22.26 2.85 -13.00
N ASP A 65 21.56 3.98 -12.98
CA ASP A 65 22.07 5.26 -12.54
C ASP A 65 21.29 5.83 -11.35
N GLU A 66 21.99 6.64 -10.56
CA GLU A 66 21.43 7.48 -9.51
C GLU A 66 21.74 8.94 -9.84
N ILE A 67 20.74 9.81 -9.71
CA ILE A 67 20.90 11.26 -9.86
C ILE A 67 20.55 11.87 -8.51
N GLU A 68 21.48 12.56 -7.90
CA GLU A 68 21.24 13.36 -6.71
C GLU A 68 20.98 14.82 -7.12
N VAL A 69 19.87 15.38 -6.61
CA VAL A 69 19.55 16.81 -6.72
C VAL A 69 19.53 17.38 -5.31
N SER A 70 20.38 18.37 -5.06
CA SER A 70 20.45 19.08 -3.78
C SER A 70 20.22 20.57 -3.94
N LEU A 71 19.54 21.15 -2.95
CA LEU A 71 19.21 22.55 -2.84
C LEU A 71 19.69 23.09 -1.50
N SER A 72 20.23 24.31 -1.50
CA SER A 72 20.61 25.01 -0.26
C SER A 72 20.32 26.50 -0.33
N ALA A 73 19.97 27.09 0.81
CA ALA A 73 19.77 28.53 0.98
C ALA A 73 20.58 29.03 2.19
N ALA A 74 20.89 30.33 2.21
CA ALA A 74 21.67 30.94 3.30
C ALA A 74 20.93 30.96 4.66
N ALA A 75 19.59 30.91 4.64
CA ALA A 75 18.72 30.83 5.80
C ALA A 75 17.47 30.00 5.46
N GLU A 76 16.73 29.58 6.49
CA GLU A 76 15.45 28.90 6.28
C GLU A 76 14.49 29.76 5.46
N ALA A 77 14.04 29.22 4.34
CA ALA A 77 13.07 29.83 3.44
C ALA A 77 12.17 28.77 2.84
N ARG A 78 11.03 29.17 2.27
CA ARG A 78 10.17 28.25 1.51
C ARG A 78 10.93 27.76 0.28
N PRO A 79 11.12 26.45 0.11
CA PRO A 79 11.91 25.93 -1.00
C PRO A 79 11.16 26.08 -2.33
N PRO A 80 11.87 26.28 -3.45
CA PRO A 80 11.27 26.27 -4.78
C PRO A 80 10.91 24.85 -5.21
N SER A 81 9.80 24.69 -5.90
CA SER A 81 9.50 23.44 -6.59
C SER A 81 10.44 23.23 -7.77
N PHE A 82 10.76 21.96 -8.04
CA PHE A 82 11.58 21.60 -9.21
C PHE A 82 11.10 20.31 -9.86
N LYS A 83 11.47 20.13 -11.12
CA LYS A 83 11.11 18.97 -11.94
C LYS A 83 12.37 18.31 -12.48
N VAL A 84 12.41 16.98 -12.39
CA VAL A 84 13.38 16.12 -13.07
C VAL A 84 12.65 15.41 -14.20
N SER A 85 13.13 15.48 -15.43
CA SER A 85 12.44 14.94 -16.61
C SER A 85 13.40 14.35 -17.63
N TRP A 86 12.94 13.33 -18.34
CA TRP A 86 13.66 12.65 -19.42
C TRP A 86 12.67 12.10 -20.45
N ALA A 87 13.16 11.67 -21.59
CA ALA A 87 12.37 11.02 -22.61
C ALA A 87 13.06 9.76 -23.09
N VAL A 88 12.29 8.69 -23.31
CA VAL A 88 12.76 7.43 -23.87
C VAL A 88 11.92 7.05 -25.10
N PRO A 89 12.54 6.53 -26.18
CA PRO A 89 11.78 6.03 -27.32
C PRO A 89 10.81 4.92 -26.91
N GLN A 90 9.60 4.92 -27.43
CA GLN A 90 8.65 3.83 -27.23
C GLN A 90 9.08 2.58 -28.02
N ARG A 91 9.99 1.80 -27.45
CA ARG A 91 10.49 0.55 -28.02
C ARG A 91 10.18 -0.60 -27.09
N ASP A 92 9.31 -1.53 -27.52
CA ASP A 92 8.89 -2.70 -26.74
C ASP A 92 8.39 -2.29 -25.33
N ILE A 93 7.57 -1.22 -25.27
CA ILE A 93 6.93 -0.72 -24.04
C ILE A 93 5.43 -0.79 -24.23
N GLN A 94 4.75 -1.58 -23.40
CA GLN A 94 3.31 -1.83 -23.48
C GLN A 94 2.55 -1.25 -22.30
N ALA A 95 3.17 -1.12 -21.12
CA ALA A 95 2.50 -0.71 -19.90
C ALA A 95 3.32 0.29 -19.10
N PHE A 96 2.64 1.20 -18.38
CA PHE A 96 3.21 2.04 -17.33
C PHE A 96 2.64 1.61 -15.99
N TRP A 97 3.44 0.92 -15.19
CA TRP A 97 3.07 0.45 -13.88
C TRP A 97 3.40 1.47 -12.78
N THR A 98 2.49 1.60 -11.81
CA THR A 98 2.69 2.35 -10.55
C THR A 98 1.99 1.62 -9.40
N PRO A 99 2.38 1.82 -8.13
CA PRO A 99 1.69 1.21 -6.99
C PRO A 99 0.24 1.68 -6.83
N GLN A 100 -0.13 2.84 -7.37
CA GLN A 100 -1.47 3.45 -7.26
C GLN A 100 -2.45 3.01 -8.34
N ASP A 101 -1.98 2.36 -9.40
CA ASP A 101 -2.85 2.08 -10.53
C ASP A 101 -3.97 1.09 -10.12
N GLY A 102 -5.20 1.55 -10.14
CA GLY A 102 -6.40 0.74 -9.88
C GLY A 102 -6.79 -0.18 -11.04
N GLY A 103 -6.13 -0.06 -12.20
CA GLY A 103 -6.60 -0.64 -13.46
C GLY A 103 -5.55 -1.43 -14.23
N THR A 104 -5.40 -1.06 -15.48
CA THR A 104 -4.76 -1.82 -16.54
C THR A 104 -3.36 -1.34 -16.91
N CYS A 105 -2.71 -0.53 -16.08
CA CYS A 105 -1.36 0.02 -16.33
C CYS A 105 -1.24 0.73 -17.69
N VAL A 106 -2.28 1.47 -18.09
CA VAL A 106 -2.36 2.18 -19.37
C VAL A 106 -1.27 3.24 -19.45
N ILE A 107 -0.64 3.37 -20.61
CA ILE A 107 0.22 4.49 -20.94
C ILE A 107 -0.67 5.67 -21.34
N PRO A 108 -0.73 6.77 -20.57
CA PRO A 108 -1.50 7.94 -20.94
C PRO A 108 -0.76 8.75 -22.01
N PRO A 109 -1.41 9.73 -22.66
CA PRO A 109 -0.70 10.77 -23.40
C PRO A 109 0.17 11.62 -22.46
N ASP A 110 1.17 12.32 -22.97
CA ASP A 110 2.15 13.07 -22.16
C ASP A 110 1.55 14.25 -21.36
N TRP A 111 0.37 14.72 -21.77
CA TRP A 111 -0.44 15.71 -21.07
C TRP A 111 -1.42 15.06 -20.05
N GLY A 112 -1.48 13.75 -19.96
CA GLY A 112 -2.29 13.01 -18.98
C GLY A 112 -1.80 13.21 -17.56
N GLY A 113 -2.73 13.07 -16.60
CA GLY A 113 -2.42 13.24 -15.18
C GLY A 113 -1.39 12.22 -14.68
N GLY A 114 -0.46 12.67 -13.83
CA GLY A 114 0.50 11.84 -13.14
C GLY A 114 -0.07 11.16 -11.89
N LYS A 115 0.82 10.55 -11.13
CA LYS A 115 0.57 9.95 -9.81
C LYS A 115 1.31 10.75 -8.74
N SER A 116 0.92 10.56 -7.48
CA SER A 116 1.57 11.21 -6.34
C SER A 116 1.88 10.21 -5.24
N SER A 117 2.95 10.45 -4.53
CA SER A 117 3.26 9.81 -3.25
C SER A 117 3.56 10.89 -2.22
N ASP A 118 3.38 10.59 -0.95
CA ASP A 118 3.70 11.46 0.18
C ASP A 118 4.06 10.61 1.41
N PHE A 119 4.15 11.24 2.59
CA PHE A 119 4.47 10.55 3.85
C PHE A 119 3.63 9.28 4.06
N ALA A 120 2.32 9.39 3.90
CA ALA A 120 1.40 8.29 4.14
C ALA A 120 1.17 7.43 2.90
N HIS A 121 1.09 8.05 1.72
CA HIS A 121 0.56 7.38 0.54
C HIS A 121 1.65 6.91 -0.41
N TRP A 122 1.63 5.61 -0.71
CA TRP A 122 2.31 4.97 -1.84
C TRP A 122 3.84 5.17 -1.86
N SER A 123 4.51 4.44 -2.70
CA SER A 123 5.94 4.63 -3.00
C SER A 123 6.12 5.37 -4.33
N PRO A 124 7.07 6.31 -4.43
CA PRO A 124 7.37 7.03 -5.66
C PRO A 124 8.18 6.18 -6.64
N VAL A 125 7.52 5.15 -7.18
CA VAL A 125 8.11 4.17 -8.11
C VAL A 125 7.23 4.06 -9.35
N GLY A 126 7.85 4.10 -10.54
CA GLY A 126 7.21 3.81 -11.81
C GLY A 126 8.03 2.82 -12.64
N ALA A 127 7.37 2.04 -13.50
CA ALA A 127 8.04 1.12 -14.40
C ALA A 127 7.38 1.09 -15.79
N LEU A 128 8.17 1.20 -16.83
CA LEU A 128 7.82 0.97 -18.21
C LEU A 128 8.14 -0.49 -18.56
N ILE A 129 7.15 -1.23 -19.03
CA ILE A 129 7.18 -2.69 -19.10
C ILE A 129 6.79 -3.15 -20.49
N SER A 130 7.48 -4.21 -20.99
CA SER A 130 7.08 -4.91 -22.22
C SER A 130 5.98 -5.93 -21.96
N ASP A 131 5.29 -6.37 -23.04
CA ASP A 131 4.33 -7.47 -23.02
C ASP A 131 4.93 -8.82 -22.60
N ARG A 132 6.26 -8.95 -22.66
CA ARG A 132 7.03 -10.13 -22.23
C ARG A 132 7.50 -10.05 -20.78
N ASN A 133 6.91 -9.18 -19.97
CA ASN A 133 7.26 -8.98 -18.58
C ASN A 133 8.72 -8.52 -18.36
N ARG A 134 9.29 -7.77 -19.30
CA ARG A 134 10.64 -7.23 -19.19
C ARG A 134 10.60 -5.77 -18.77
N ASN A 135 11.48 -5.40 -17.84
CA ASN A 135 11.73 -4.00 -17.51
C ASN A 135 12.34 -3.30 -18.74
N ARG A 136 11.83 -2.13 -19.08
CA ARG A 136 12.41 -1.25 -20.10
C ARG A 136 12.99 0.01 -19.47
N LEU A 137 12.34 0.50 -18.43
CA LEU A 137 12.86 1.53 -17.53
C LEU A 137 12.04 1.52 -16.25
N SER A 138 12.65 1.28 -15.13
CA SER A 138 12.05 1.63 -13.84
C SER A 138 12.73 2.87 -13.25
N PHE A 139 11.97 3.68 -12.53
CA PHE A 139 12.45 4.88 -11.87
C PHE A 139 11.82 5.05 -10.51
N ALA A 140 12.58 5.61 -9.57
CA ALA A 140 12.15 5.81 -8.20
C ALA A 140 12.83 7.04 -7.59
N ALA A 141 12.22 7.63 -6.56
CA ALA A 141 12.83 8.65 -5.73
C ALA A 141 12.92 8.19 -4.27
N ASP A 142 13.94 8.60 -3.52
CA ASP A 142 14.12 8.27 -2.11
C ASP A 142 13.44 9.27 -1.15
N GLU A 143 12.54 10.10 -1.67
CA GLU A 143 11.70 10.99 -0.87
C GLU A 143 10.57 10.19 -0.19
N ALA A 144 10.54 10.22 1.14
CA ALA A 144 9.61 9.45 1.93
C ALA A 144 8.60 10.31 2.72
N HIS A 145 8.80 11.63 2.78
CA HIS A 145 7.99 12.52 3.60
C HIS A 145 7.17 13.51 2.77
N ARG A 146 7.80 14.14 1.77
CA ARG A 146 7.16 15.20 0.99
C ARG A 146 6.48 14.67 -0.26
N VAL A 147 5.57 15.46 -0.80
CA VAL A 147 4.87 15.10 -2.02
C VAL A 147 5.82 14.96 -3.20
N VAL A 148 5.76 13.81 -3.87
CA VAL A 148 6.42 13.54 -5.15
C VAL A 148 5.34 13.29 -6.19
N HIS A 149 5.23 14.15 -7.21
CA HIS A 149 4.43 13.86 -8.39
C HIS A 149 5.28 13.19 -9.44
N TYR A 150 4.81 12.11 -10.05
CA TYR A 150 5.55 11.41 -11.09
C TYR A 150 4.61 10.94 -12.22
N ALA A 151 5.13 10.94 -13.43
CA ALA A 151 4.36 10.60 -14.62
C ALA A 151 5.25 9.96 -15.69
N ALA A 152 4.63 9.16 -16.53
CA ALA A 152 5.14 8.79 -17.85
C ALA A 152 3.97 8.84 -18.83
N GLY A 153 4.15 9.43 -20.00
CA GLY A 153 3.12 9.56 -21.01
C GLY A 153 3.69 9.65 -22.41
N LEU A 154 2.92 9.18 -23.39
CA LEU A 154 3.32 9.14 -24.79
C LEU A 154 3.16 10.54 -25.43
N LYS A 155 4.25 11.03 -26.01
CA LYS A 155 4.24 12.19 -26.90
C LYS A 155 4.02 11.69 -28.33
N GLU A 156 2.82 11.87 -28.84
CA GLU A 156 2.39 11.28 -30.12
C GLU A 156 3.25 11.75 -31.30
N THR A 157 3.68 13.02 -31.28
CA THR A 157 4.44 13.62 -32.40
C THR A 157 5.84 13.05 -32.59
N THR A 158 6.42 12.42 -31.56
CA THR A 158 7.77 11.85 -31.59
C THR A 158 7.81 10.36 -31.29
N CYS A 159 6.70 9.75 -30.86
CA CYS A 159 6.63 8.39 -30.32
C CYS A 159 7.65 8.16 -29.20
N GLU A 160 7.81 9.15 -28.32
CA GLU A 160 8.64 9.06 -27.12
C GLU A 160 7.77 9.08 -25.87
N LEU A 161 8.18 8.36 -24.85
CA LEU A 161 7.60 8.46 -23.52
C LEU A 161 8.33 9.55 -22.74
N THR A 162 7.62 10.63 -22.45
CA THR A 162 8.10 11.68 -21.56
C THR A 162 7.84 11.26 -20.12
N CYS A 163 8.91 11.16 -19.34
CA CYS A 163 8.88 10.81 -17.93
C CYS A 163 9.27 11.99 -17.06
N SER A 164 8.70 12.08 -15.87
CA SER A 164 9.06 13.15 -14.93
C SER A 164 8.78 12.82 -13.49
N MET A 165 9.54 13.46 -12.59
CA MET A 165 9.29 13.53 -11.16
C MET A 165 9.37 14.99 -10.72
N SER A 166 8.38 15.47 -9.94
CA SER A 166 8.32 16.85 -9.44
C SER A 166 8.31 16.81 -7.92
N PHE A 167 9.08 17.70 -7.32
CA PHE A 167 9.38 17.76 -5.89
C PHE A 167 9.05 19.13 -5.32
N LEU A 168 8.76 19.18 -4.01
CA LEU A 168 8.48 20.40 -3.26
C LEU A 168 7.31 21.19 -3.87
N THR A 169 6.25 20.49 -4.26
CA THR A 169 5.07 21.06 -4.93
C THR A 169 3.89 21.28 -3.98
N GLY A 170 4.01 20.82 -2.73
CA GLY A 170 3.00 20.95 -1.69
C GLY A 170 3.10 22.25 -0.90
N VAL A 171 2.43 22.26 0.25
CA VAL A 171 2.59 23.31 1.26
C VAL A 171 3.84 22.99 2.07
N GLU A 172 4.99 23.50 1.62
CA GLU A 172 6.27 23.21 2.24
C GLU A 172 6.56 24.15 3.41
N ALA A 173 7.00 23.60 4.53
CA ALA A 173 7.56 24.38 5.63
C ALA A 173 8.91 25.01 5.21
N PRO A 174 9.30 26.18 5.79
CA PRO A 174 10.64 26.74 5.58
C PRO A 174 11.75 25.76 5.97
N LEU A 175 12.79 25.66 5.13
CA LEU A 175 13.97 24.84 5.36
C LEU A 175 15.22 25.50 4.76
N ALA A 176 16.42 25.10 5.18
CA ALA A 176 17.69 25.65 4.69
C ALA A 176 18.35 24.76 3.63
N SER A 177 17.98 23.48 3.57
CA SER A 177 18.54 22.53 2.60
C SER A 177 17.56 21.40 2.31
N TYR A 178 17.67 20.82 1.11
CA TYR A 178 16.93 19.64 0.68
C TYR A 178 17.80 18.82 -0.26
N ALA A 179 17.70 17.49 -0.20
CA ALA A 179 18.33 16.60 -1.14
C ALA A 179 17.46 15.39 -1.41
N VAL A 180 17.42 14.96 -2.67
CA VAL A 180 16.73 13.76 -3.12
C VAL A 180 17.54 13.03 -4.16
N ARG A 181 17.50 11.70 -4.12
CA ARG A 181 18.11 10.84 -5.12
C ARG A 181 17.03 10.20 -5.97
N ILE A 182 17.29 10.12 -7.26
CA ILE A 182 16.43 9.48 -8.26
C ILE A 182 17.20 8.30 -8.85
N ARG A 183 16.64 7.09 -8.76
CA ARG A 183 17.17 5.87 -9.37
C ARG A 183 16.52 5.66 -10.73
N LEU A 184 17.33 5.38 -11.75
CA LEU A 184 16.92 5.00 -13.10
C LEU A 184 17.51 3.62 -13.41
N ASP A 185 16.70 2.67 -13.88
CA ASP A 185 17.12 1.30 -14.16
C ASP A 185 16.58 0.82 -15.51
N ALA A 186 17.46 0.71 -16.49
CA ALA A 186 17.15 0.26 -17.85
C ALA A 186 17.62 -1.17 -18.15
N ARG A 187 17.92 -1.97 -17.11
CA ARG A 187 18.31 -3.38 -17.28
C ARG A 187 17.17 -4.19 -17.88
N ASP A 188 17.48 -5.10 -18.78
CA ASP A 188 16.53 -6.06 -19.31
C ASP A 188 16.36 -7.26 -18.36
N VAL A 189 15.69 -7.02 -17.24
CA VAL A 189 15.36 -8.01 -16.19
C VAL A 189 13.84 -8.20 -16.12
N PHE A 190 13.36 -9.15 -15.33
CA PHE A 190 11.93 -9.28 -15.07
C PHE A 190 11.43 -8.02 -14.35
N TRP A 191 10.33 -7.43 -14.82
CA TRP A 191 9.92 -6.09 -14.38
C TRP A 191 9.64 -5.99 -12.87
N SER A 192 9.01 -7.03 -12.28
CA SER A 192 8.69 -7.00 -10.85
C SER A 192 9.94 -7.12 -9.97
N ASP A 193 11.02 -7.75 -10.48
CA ASP A 193 12.31 -7.78 -9.79
C ASP A 193 12.93 -6.37 -9.76
N ALA A 194 12.90 -5.63 -10.89
CA ALA A 194 13.37 -4.24 -10.97
C ALA A 194 12.60 -3.31 -10.01
N VAL A 195 11.27 -3.47 -9.90
CA VAL A 195 10.43 -2.69 -8.98
C VAL A 195 10.74 -3.01 -7.52
N ARG A 196 10.92 -4.29 -7.15
CA ARG A 196 11.31 -4.68 -5.78
C ARG A 196 12.67 -4.12 -5.40
N GLU A 197 13.63 -4.16 -6.33
CA GLU A 197 14.95 -3.57 -6.10
C GLU A 197 14.89 -2.05 -5.94
N ALA A 198 14.03 -1.35 -6.72
CA ALA A 198 13.81 0.08 -6.56
C ALA A 198 13.20 0.40 -5.18
N SER A 199 12.23 -0.39 -4.72
CA SER A 199 11.63 -0.24 -3.38
C SER A 199 12.64 -0.52 -2.26
N ALA A 200 13.49 -1.54 -2.42
CA ALA A 200 14.57 -1.84 -1.48
C ALA A 200 15.61 -0.70 -1.44
N TRP A 201 15.91 -0.10 -2.61
CA TRP A 201 16.81 1.05 -2.68
C TRP A 201 16.25 2.29 -1.96
N ILE A 202 14.94 2.58 -2.06
CA ILE A 202 14.28 3.65 -1.27
C ILE A 202 14.47 3.37 0.22
N SER A 203 14.24 2.13 0.63
CA SER A 203 14.36 1.70 2.03
C SER A 203 15.81 1.68 2.56
N SER A 204 16.82 1.69 1.68
CA SER A 204 18.23 1.74 2.05
C SER A 204 18.71 3.12 2.51
N LYS A 205 17.91 4.18 2.28
CA LYS A 205 18.22 5.52 2.81
C LYS A 205 18.24 5.48 4.34
N PRO A 206 19.28 6.06 4.98
CA PRO A 206 19.32 6.16 6.43
C PRO A 206 18.02 6.74 7.00
N GLY A 207 17.43 6.06 7.97
CA GLY A 207 16.14 6.45 8.58
C GLY A 207 14.90 5.87 7.89
N ASN A 208 15.02 5.16 6.76
CA ASN A 208 13.88 4.54 6.05
C ASN A 208 13.84 3.00 6.20
N ALA A 209 14.65 2.40 7.05
CA ALA A 209 14.67 0.94 7.23
C ALA A 209 13.28 0.41 7.66
N PRO A 210 12.70 -0.55 6.92
CA PRO A 210 11.40 -1.10 7.25
C PRO A 210 11.42 -1.88 8.56
N CYS A 211 10.29 -1.90 9.26
CA CYS A 211 10.08 -2.74 10.43
C CYS A 211 10.07 -4.21 10.02
N VAL A 212 10.78 -5.06 10.76
CA VAL A 212 10.74 -6.51 10.57
C VAL A 212 9.41 -7.05 11.10
N ALA A 213 8.73 -7.86 10.29
CA ALA A 213 7.48 -8.49 10.68
C ALA A 213 7.75 -9.75 11.54
N PRO A 214 7.13 -9.88 12.72
CA PRO A 214 7.19 -11.12 13.51
C PRO A 214 6.44 -12.26 12.81
N ALA A 215 6.81 -13.51 13.12
CA ALA A 215 6.22 -14.68 12.46
C ALA A 215 4.68 -14.74 12.55
N ALA A 216 4.10 -14.19 13.62
CA ALA A 216 2.65 -14.13 13.79
C ALA A 216 1.96 -13.24 12.72
N ALA A 217 2.66 -12.27 12.15
CA ALA A 217 2.13 -11.39 11.09
C ALA A 217 1.84 -12.15 9.78
N PHE A 218 2.46 -13.30 9.56
CA PHE A 218 2.30 -14.12 8.34
C PHE A 218 1.24 -15.23 8.48
N LYS A 219 0.45 -15.24 9.54
CA LYS A 219 -0.56 -16.27 9.78
C LYS A 219 -1.97 -15.76 9.42
N PRO A 220 -2.84 -16.64 8.87
CA PRO A 220 -4.24 -16.26 8.60
C PRO A 220 -4.92 -15.68 9.84
N LEU A 221 -5.77 -14.71 9.65
CA LEU A 221 -6.43 -14.02 10.75
C LEU A 221 -7.94 -13.83 10.55
N TYR A 222 -8.62 -13.52 11.65
CA TYR A 222 -10.02 -13.14 11.70
C TYR A 222 -10.15 -11.66 12.04
N SER A 223 -10.98 -10.92 11.29
CA SER A 223 -11.32 -9.52 11.56
C SER A 223 -12.81 -9.38 11.78
N SER A 224 -13.21 -8.52 12.71
CA SER A 224 -14.64 -8.33 13.02
C SER A 224 -15.36 -7.37 12.07
N TRP A 225 -14.64 -6.63 11.18
CA TRP A 225 -15.23 -5.46 10.53
C TRP A 225 -16.41 -5.79 9.61
N TYR A 226 -16.25 -6.63 8.59
CA TYR A 226 -17.34 -6.86 7.63
C TYR A 226 -18.52 -7.64 8.21
N CYS A 227 -18.28 -8.56 9.13
CA CYS A 227 -19.36 -9.37 9.69
C CYS A 227 -20.13 -8.70 10.83
N PHE A 228 -19.53 -7.75 11.54
CA PHE A 228 -20.17 -7.10 12.69
C PHE A 228 -20.31 -5.60 12.54
N HIS A 229 -19.45 -4.95 11.72
CA HIS A 229 -19.26 -3.51 11.73
C HIS A 229 -19.11 -3.04 13.20
N HIS A 230 -19.83 -2.01 13.60
CA HIS A 230 -19.79 -1.51 14.98
C HIS A 230 -20.58 -2.35 15.99
N ASN A 231 -21.27 -3.41 15.57
CA ASN A 231 -22.14 -4.20 16.46
C ASN A 231 -21.41 -5.35 17.13
N VAL A 232 -20.26 -5.05 17.75
CA VAL A 232 -19.38 -6.03 18.39
C VAL A 232 -19.72 -6.19 19.88
N PHE A 233 -19.80 -7.44 20.35
CA PHE A 233 -20.00 -7.82 21.74
C PHE A 233 -19.02 -8.95 22.12
N ALA A 234 -18.50 -8.91 23.35
CA ALA A 234 -17.51 -9.89 23.85
C ALA A 234 -17.92 -11.33 23.60
N LYS A 235 -19.17 -11.70 23.90
CA LYS A 235 -19.70 -13.05 23.73
C LYS A 235 -19.66 -13.51 22.26
N ASP A 236 -20.12 -12.66 21.34
CA ASP A 236 -20.17 -13.00 19.91
C ASP A 236 -18.75 -13.16 19.33
N ILE A 237 -17.84 -12.24 19.70
CA ILE A 237 -16.44 -12.29 19.27
C ILE A 237 -15.75 -13.55 19.81
N GLU A 238 -15.96 -13.92 21.08
CA GLU A 238 -15.39 -15.15 21.66
C GLU A 238 -15.89 -16.42 20.95
N GLU A 239 -17.18 -16.44 20.57
CA GLU A 239 -17.76 -17.58 19.83
C GLU A 239 -17.11 -17.71 18.44
N GLU A 240 -16.95 -16.59 17.70
CA GLU A 240 -16.27 -16.61 16.39
C GLU A 240 -14.79 -16.95 16.53
N CYS A 241 -14.10 -16.44 17.54
CA CYS A 241 -12.69 -16.75 17.81
C CYS A 241 -12.46 -18.23 18.08
N ALA A 242 -13.36 -18.90 18.81
CA ALA A 242 -13.26 -20.34 19.06
C ALA A 242 -13.37 -21.17 17.77
N ARG A 243 -14.13 -20.68 16.77
CA ARG A 243 -14.23 -21.30 15.44
C ARG A 243 -13.02 -20.96 14.57
N ALA A 244 -12.61 -19.68 14.56
CA ALA A 244 -11.45 -19.20 13.81
C ALA A 244 -10.17 -19.96 14.19
N ALA A 245 -9.92 -20.17 15.49
CA ALA A 245 -8.79 -20.96 15.98
C ALA A 245 -8.79 -22.40 15.44
N LYS A 246 -9.96 -23.06 15.40
CA LYS A 246 -10.13 -24.42 14.86
C LYS A 246 -9.92 -24.50 13.34
N LEU A 247 -10.15 -23.39 12.64
CA LEU A 247 -9.92 -23.27 11.19
C LEU A 247 -8.48 -22.87 10.82
N GLY A 248 -7.60 -22.67 11.80
CA GLY A 248 -6.19 -22.39 11.58
C GLY A 248 -5.81 -20.90 11.64
N MET A 249 -6.73 -20.01 11.94
CA MET A 249 -6.44 -18.59 12.13
C MET A 249 -5.67 -18.38 13.43
N LYS A 250 -4.79 -17.37 13.48
CA LYS A 250 -3.85 -17.14 14.60
C LYS A 250 -3.94 -15.75 15.22
N THR A 251 -4.73 -14.87 14.66
CA THR A 251 -4.90 -13.48 15.15
C THR A 251 -6.35 -13.06 15.01
N LEU A 252 -6.84 -12.29 16.00
CA LEU A 252 -8.07 -11.50 15.92
C LEU A 252 -7.70 -10.03 15.74
N ILE A 253 -8.35 -9.33 14.82
CA ILE A 253 -8.47 -7.87 14.82
C ILE A 253 -9.88 -7.52 15.28
N LEU A 254 -10.02 -6.98 16.50
CA LEU A 254 -11.26 -6.34 16.92
C LEU A 254 -11.26 -4.91 16.36
N ASP A 255 -12.11 -4.68 15.36
CA ASP A 255 -12.24 -3.43 14.64
C ASP A 255 -13.12 -2.40 15.38
N ASP A 256 -13.50 -1.30 14.75
CA ASP A 256 -14.30 -0.21 15.33
C ASP A 256 -15.59 -0.71 16.00
N GLY A 257 -16.02 0.00 17.06
CA GLY A 257 -17.26 -0.29 17.79
C GLY A 257 -17.10 -0.73 19.26
N TRP A 258 -15.87 -1.02 19.69
CA TRP A 258 -15.59 -1.44 21.08
C TRP A 258 -15.66 -0.30 22.10
N GLN A 259 -15.42 0.92 21.66
CA GLN A 259 -15.22 2.13 22.48
C GLN A 259 -16.50 2.94 22.73
N MET A 260 -17.69 2.48 22.32
CA MET A 260 -18.92 3.26 22.49
C MET A 260 -20.17 2.39 22.54
N ASP A 261 -21.17 2.86 23.29
CA ASP A 261 -22.47 2.16 23.40
C ASP A 261 -23.37 2.41 22.20
N ASP A 262 -23.37 3.63 21.68
CA ASP A 262 -24.16 4.04 20.51
C ASP A 262 -23.26 4.25 19.32
N VAL A 263 -23.59 3.62 18.24
CA VAL A 263 -22.95 3.84 16.97
C VAL A 263 -23.84 4.70 16.12
N VAL A 264 -23.49 5.97 16.03
CA VAL A 264 -24.13 6.93 15.13
C VAL A 264 -23.06 7.38 14.14
N GLY A 265 -23.31 7.26 12.84
CA GLY A 265 -22.38 7.44 11.73
C GLY A 265 -21.26 8.46 11.90
N GLY A 266 -20.13 8.17 11.32
CA GLY A 266 -18.89 8.95 11.40
C GLY A 266 -18.16 8.78 12.75
N TYR A 267 -17.18 9.65 12.99
CA TYR A 267 -16.24 9.54 14.12
C TYR A 267 -16.50 10.56 15.24
N SER A 268 -17.74 11.09 15.34
CA SER A 268 -18.09 12.13 16.32
C SER A 268 -17.92 11.69 17.79
N LYS A 269 -17.81 10.39 18.05
CA LYS A 269 -17.62 9.81 19.38
C LYS A 269 -16.27 9.12 19.56
N ALA A 270 -15.41 9.06 18.54
CA ALA A 270 -14.05 8.54 18.67
C ALA A 270 -13.13 9.53 19.39
N GLY A 271 -12.13 9.05 20.14
CA GLY A 271 -11.08 9.91 20.72
C GLY A 271 -11.01 9.95 22.25
N ASP A 272 -12.05 9.59 22.98
CA ASP A 272 -11.95 9.36 24.43
C ASP A 272 -11.41 7.97 24.77
N TRP A 273 -11.52 7.03 23.84
CA TRP A 273 -10.97 5.66 23.88
C TRP A 273 -11.33 4.90 25.15
N GLN A 274 -12.57 5.07 25.59
CA GLN A 274 -13.13 4.36 26.75
C GLN A 274 -13.90 3.13 26.29
N ILE A 275 -13.75 2.03 27.00
CA ILE A 275 -14.47 0.78 26.71
C ILE A 275 -15.96 1.00 26.92
N SER A 276 -16.78 0.49 25.98
CA SER A 276 -18.19 0.23 26.24
C SER A 276 -18.33 -0.94 27.21
N THR A 277 -18.62 -0.67 28.47
CA THR A 277 -18.82 -1.72 29.48
C THR A 277 -20.05 -2.57 29.21
N ARG A 278 -21.02 -2.05 28.45
CA ARG A 278 -22.17 -2.83 27.98
C ARG A 278 -21.76 -3.90 26.98
N ARG A 279 -20.78 -3.61 26.10
CA ARG A 279 -20.29 -4.51 25.05
C ARG A 279 -19.19 -5.43 25.55
N PHE A 280 -18.28 -4.88 26.33
CA PHE A 280 -17.10 -5.53 26.90
C PHE A 280 -17.04 -5.22 28.42
N PRO A 281 -17.82 -5.96 29.26
CA PRO A 281 -17.88 -5.69 30.70
C PRO A 281 -16.52 -5.78 31.41
N ASP A 282 -15.63 -6.65 30.93
CA ASP A 282 -14.24 -6.77 31.37
C ASP A 282 -13.37 -7.10 30.15
N MET A 283 -12.77 -6.04 29.56
CA MET A 283 -11.94 -6.17 28.36
C MET A 283 -10.69 -7.02 28.62
N ALA A 284 -10.05 -6.88 29.77
CA ALA A 284 -8.85 -7.66 30.08
C ALA A 284 -9.15 -9.17 30.19
N ALA A 285 -10.28 -9.54 30.81
CA ALA A 285 -10.71 -10.93 30.86
C ALA A 285 -11.12 -11.46 29.48
N HIS A 286 -11.78 -10.62 28.64
CA HIS A 286 -12.12 -10.95 27.26
C HIS A 286 -10.87 -11.24 26.44
N VAL A 287 -9.87 -10.38 26.47
CA VAL A 287 -8.58 -10.55 25.76
C VAL A 287 -7.92 -11.85 26.21
N ARG A 288 -7.83 -12.11 27.52
CA ARG A 288 -7.25 -13.38 28.05
C ARG A 288 -8.00 -14.62 27.53
N ARG A 289 -9.34 -14.59 27.46
CA ARG A 289 -10.12 -15.73 26.93
C ARG A 289 -9.81 -15.98 25.46
N VAL A 290 -9.71 -14.92 24.63
CA VAL A 290 -9.35 -15.06 23.21
C VAL A 290 -7.92 -15.58 23.06
N GLN A 291 -6.97 -15.03 23.82
CA GLN A 291 -5.58 -15.50 23.80
C GLN A 291 -5.45 -16.96 24.26
N ALA A 292 -6.26 -17.41 25.22
CA ALA A 292 -6.29 -18.81 25.66
C ALA A 292 -6.77 -19.79 24.56
N MET A 293 -7.46 -19.30 23.52
CA MET A 293 -7.81 -20.06 22.31
C MET A 293 -6.63 -20.20 21.32
N GLY A 294 -5.49 -19.57 21.60
CA GLY A 294 -4.30 -19.57 20.74
C GLY A 294 -4.29 -18.47 19.69
N LEU A 295 -5.08 -17.42 19.86
CA LEU A 295 -5.13 -16.25 18.99
C LEU A 295 -4.36 -15.08 19.60
N LYS A 296 -3.63 -14.34 18.78
CA LYS A 296 -3.16 -13.00 19.10
C LYS A 296 -4.32 -12.03 19.05
N TYR A 297 -4.27 -10.94 19.83
CA TYR A 297 -5.34 -9.95 19.92
C TYR A 297 -4.87 -8.57 19.50
N MET A 298 -5.41 -8.03 18.42
CA MET A 298 -5.16 -6.67 17.94
C MET A 298 -6.42 -5.81 18.09
N LEU A 299 -6.22 -4.52 18.39
CA LEU A 299 -7.31 -3.57 18.60
C LEU A 299 -7.19 -2.39 17.64
N TRP A 300 -8.32 -1.97 17.05
CA TRP A 300 -8.41 -0.87 16.11
C TRP A 300 -8.48 0.49 16.80
N TYR A 301 -7.85 1.49 16.18
CA TYR A 301 -7.94 2.91 16.53
C TYR A 301 -7.94 3.80 15.28
N SER A 302 -8.79 4.85 15.26
CA SER A 302 -8.65 5.97 14.32
C SER A 302 -7.65 6.98 14.90
N VAL A 303 -6.42 6.92 14.43
CA VAL A 303 -5.29 7.63 15.06
C VAL A 303 -5.49 9.15 15.19
N PRO A 304 -5.89 9.89 14.12
CA PRO A 304 -5.92 11.35 14.16
C PRO A 304 -7.21 11.95 14.74
N PHE A 305 -8.28 11.15 14.94
CA PHE A 305 -9.61 11.69 15.18
C PHE A 305 -9.94 11.90 16.65
N ILE A 306 -10.39 13.13 16.97
CA ILE A 306 -11.07 13.47 18.21
C ILE A 306 -12.48 13.96 17.87
N GLY A 307 -13.47 13.15 18.19
CA GLY A 307 -14.87 13.38 17.85
C GLY A 307 -15.47 14.59 18.57
N THR A 308 -16.33 15.34 17.88
CA THR A 308 -16.97 16.57 18.40
C THR A 308 -17.84 16.34 19.64
N LYS A 309 -18.19 15.09 19.94
CA LYS A 309 -19.01 14.69 21.11
C LYS A 309 -18.18 14.06 22.23
N THR A 310 -16.87 14.21 22.21
CA THR A 310 -15.96 13.67 23.23
C THR A 310 -15.45 14.75 24.17
N ALA A 311 -15.02 14.37 25.37
CA ALA A 311 -14.42 15.30 26.33
C ALA A 311 -13.07 15.85 25.81
N ASN A 312 -12.31 15.02 25.12
CA ASN A 312 -11.02 15.40 24.52
C ASN A 312 -11.16 16.43 23.40
N TYR A 313 -12.34 16.57 22.77
CA TYR A 313 -12.53 17.59 21.74
C TYR A 313 -12.32 19.02 22.28
N ALA A 314 -12.91 19.33 23.44
CA ALA A 314 -12.70 20.62 24.06
C ALA A 314 -11.25 20.80 24.57
N ARG A 315 -10.64 19.74 25.08
CA ARG A 315 -9.25 19.75 25.56
C ARG A 315 -8.25 20.14 24.46
N PHE A 316 -8.43 19.65 23.22
CA PHE A 316 -7.54 19.92 22.09
C PHE A 316 -8.03 21.06 21.19
N LYS A 317 -8.96 21.91 21.65
CA LYS A 317 -9.40 23.09 20.90
C LYS A 317 -8.19 23.95 20.50
N GLY A 318 -8.11 24.33 19.21
CA GLY A 318 -6.98 25.08 18.65
C GLY A 318 -5.76 24.21 18.26
N LYS A 319 -5.86 22.87 18.36
CA LYS A 319 -4.79 21.92 17.98
C LYS A 319 -5.25 20.92 16.94
N TYR A 320 -6.12 21.37 16.03
CA TYR A 320 -6.59 20.61 14.90
C TYR A 320 -6.01 21.15 13.59
N LEU A 321 -5.65 20.25 12.68
CA LEU A 321 -5.30 20.62 11.30
C LEU A 321 -6.54 21.08 10.53
N TYR A 322 -7.63 20.32 10.68
CA TYR A 322 -8.95 20.59 10.11
C TYR A 322 -10.01 19.68 10.77
N GLU A 323 -11.27 19.85 10.38
CA GLU A 323 -12.37 18.98 10.80
C GLU A 323 -12.91 18.16 9.62
N THR A 324 -13.25 16.90 9.88
CA THR A 324 -13.86 15.99 8.91
C THR A 324 -14.59 14.85 9.62
N LEU A 325 -15.60 14.25 8.99
CA LEU A 325 -16.33 13.07 9.47
C LEU A 325 -16.88 13.23 10.92
N GLY A 326 -17.17 14.45 11.36
CA GLY A 326 -17.64 14.75 12.71
C GLY A 326 -16.54 14.76 13.79
N ALA A 327 -15.27 14.83 13.38
CA ALA A 327 -14.11 14.85 14.26
C ALA A 327 -13.10 15.93 13.86
N GLY A 328 -12.33 16.43 14.83
CA GLY A 328 -11.12 17.19 14.59
C GLY A 328 -9.94 16.27 14.32
N VAL A 329 -9.16 16.59 13.29
CA VAL A 329 -7.89 15.92 12.99
C VAL A 329 -6.80 16.59 13.81
N LEU A 330 -6.22 15.87 14.76
CA LEU A 330 -5.17 16.38 15.64
C LEU A 330 -3.95 16.87 14.85
N ASP A 331 -3.34 17.98 15.28
CA ASP A 331 -2.08 18.48 14.76
C ASP A 331 -0.91 17.83 15.53
N PRO A 332 -0.16 16.88 14.91
CA PRO A 332 0.91 16.15 15.59
C PRO A 332 2.15 17.02 15.89
N ARG A 333 2.20 18.25 15.38
CA ARG A 333 3.27 19.21 15.67
C ARG A 333 3.27 19.69 17.13
N PHE A 334 2.15 19.53 17.85
CA PHE A 334 2.10 19.78 19.28
C PHE A 334 2.63 18.59 20.09
N PRO A 335 3.66 18.75 20.94
CA PRO A 335 4.21 17.66 21.75
C PRO A 335 3.16 16.98 22.64
N GLU A 336 2.21 17.75 23.19
CA GLU A 336 1.16 17.19 24.04
C GLU A 336 0.17 16.29 23.28
N VAL A 337 -0.06 16.56 21.99
CA VAL A 337 -0.87 15.70 21.12
C VAL A 337 -0.19 14.35 20.92
N ARG A 338 1.10 14.36 20.61
CA ARG A 338 1.88 13.12 20.47
C ARG A 338 1.93 12.34 21.78
N ALA A 339 2.19 13.03 22.91
CA ALA A 339 2.21 12.42 24.24
C ALA A 339 0.86 11.78 24.60
N PHE A 340 -0.26 12.43 24.27
CA PHE A 340 -1.60 11.90 24.47
C PHE A 340 -1.83 10.63 23.69
N LEU A 341 -1.59 10.63 22.37
CA LEU A 341 -1.80 9.47 21.51
C LEU A 341 -0.92 8.29 21.94
N ALA A 342 0.37 8.54 22.20
CA ALA A 342 1.27 7.52 22.69
C ALA A 342 0.81 6.92 24.03
N GLY A 343 0.30 7.76 24.93
CA GLY A 343 -0.25 7.33 26.22
C GLY A 343 -1.51 6.47 26.08
N VAL A 344 -2.38 6.77 25.11
CA VAL A 344 -3.59 5.95 24.80
C VAL A 344 -3.19 4.51 24.46
N TYR A 345 -2.27 4.33 23.52
CA TYR A 345 -1.87 3.00 23.08
C TYR A 345 -1.06 2.26 24.13
N GLU A 346 -0.14 2.95 24.83
CA GLU A 346 0.62 2.37 25.92
C GLU A 346 -0.28 1.85 27.04
N LYS A 347 -1.28 2.66 27.43
CA LYS A 347 -2.27 2.26 28.44
C LYS A 347 -3.05 1.03 28.01
N ALA A 348 -3.57 1.00 26.77
CA ALA A 348 -4.32 -0.14 26.26
C ALA A 348 -3.48 -1.43 26.23
N LEU A 349 -2.21 -1.32 25.80
CA LEU A 349 -1.28 -2.45 25.76
C LEU A 349 -1.02 -3.01 27.16
N ARG A 350 -0.82 -2.15 28.18
CA ARG A 350 -0.57 -2.56 29.56
C ARG A 350 -1.81 -3.12 30.24
N ASP A 351 -2.93 -2.43 30.13
CA ASP A 351 -4.15 -2.77 30.87
C ASP A 351 -4.79 -4.05 30.34
N TRP A 352 -4.71 -4.30 29.05
CA TRP A 352 -5.40 -5.42 28.40
C TRP A 352 -4.47 -6.49 27.85
N ASN A 353 -3.15 -6.31 27.93
CA ASN A 353 -2.14 -7.24 27.40
C ASN A 353 -2.36 -7.57 25.92
N LEU A 354 -2.63 -6.54 25.10
CA LEU A 354 -2.84 -6.69 23.65
C LEU A 354 -1.59 -7.25 22.96
N ASP A 355 -1.77 -7.86 21.79
CA ASP A 355 -0.67 -8.31 20.93
C ASP A 355 -0.38 -7.33 19.78
N GLY A 356 -1.25 -6.35 19.56
CA GLY A 356 -1.04 -5.38 18.51
C GLY A 356 -2.18 -4.40 18.30
N PHE A 357 -2.02 -3.60 17.26
CA PHE A 357 -2.94 -2.54 16.87
C PHE A 357 -3.18 -2.52 15.37
N LYS A 358 -4.42 -2.20 14.97
CA LYS A 358 -4.74 -1.67 13.66
C LYS A 358 -4.85 -0.16 13.80
N LEU A 359 -3.93 0.59 13.18
CA LEU A 359 -3.83 2.05 13.28
C LEU A 359 -4.34 2.69 12.00
N ASP A 360 -5.56 3.22 12.05
CA ASP A 360 -6.30 3.69 10.88
C ASP A 360 -6.23 5.21 10.71
N PHE A 361 -6.44 5.70 9.49
CA PHE A 361 -6.57 7.12 9.12
C PHE A 361 -5.30 7.98 9.28
N ILE A 362 -4.12 7.39 9.34
CA ILE A 362 -2.88 8.17 9.43
C ILE A 362 -2.63 9.07 8.20
N ASP A 363 -3.27 8.78 7.08
CA ASP A 363 -3.32 9.58 5.88
C ASP A 363 -4.06 10.92 6.06
N CYS A 364 -4.82 11.08 7.14
CA CYS A 364 -5.45 12.36 7.49
C CYS A 364 -4.45 13.38 8.07
N PHE A 365 -3.25 12.98 8.45
CA PHE A 365 -2.21 13.91 8.89
C PHE A 365 -1.61 14.69 7.70
N HIS A 366 -2.38 15.61 7.16
CA HIS A 366 -1.94 16.53 6.11
C HIS A 366 -2.65 17.88 6.22
N ILE A 367 -2.11 18.90 5.56
CA ILE A 367 -2.70 20.24 5.55
C ILE A 367 -3.74 20.33 4.42
N LYS A 368 -4.94 20.81 4.74
CA LYS A 368 -5.97 21.15 3.75
C LYS A 368 -6.01 22.66 3.54
N GLY A 369 -5.60 23.10 2.36
CA GLY A 369 -5.56 24.52 2.02
C GLY A 369 -4.38 25.26 2.66
N LYS A 370 -4.64 26.30 3.46
CA LYS A 370 -3.60 27.06 4.18
C LYS A 370 -3.21 26.35 5.46
N ASP A 371 -1.93 26.39 5.80
CA ASP A 371 -1.46 25.88 7.09
C ASP A 371 -1.97 26.78 8.24
N PRO A 372 -2.77 26.27 9.18
CA PRO A 372 -3.24 27.06 10.30
C PRO A 372 -2.10 27.57 11.20
N ALA A 373 -0.95 26.90 11.21
CA ALA A 373 0.20 27.27 12.03
C ALA A 373 0.94 28.52 11.53
N GLU A 374 0.86 28.87 10.24
CA GLU A 374 1.53 30.06 9.70
C GLU A 374 1.00 31.35 10.36
N ALA A 375 -0.31 31.48 10.53
CA ALA A 375 -0.92 32.64 11.17
C ALA A 375 -0.52 32.80 12.65
N GLU A 376 -0.13 31.72 13.30
CA GLU A 376 0.28 31.67 14.71
C GLU A 376 1.81 31.63 14.86
N ASN A 377 2.56 31.81 13.77
CA ASN A 377 4.01 31.67 13.73
C ASN A 377 4.49 30.37 14.41
N TYR A 378 3.78 29.27 14.18
CA TYR A 378 4.02 27.92 14.74
C TYR A 378 4.02 27.84 16.27
N ALA A 379 3.35 28.77 16.95
CA ALA A 379 3.31 28.82 18.42
C ALA A 379 2.86 27.48 19.05
N GLY A 380 3.60 27.02 20.06
CA GLY A 380 3.35 25.77 20.77
C GLY A 380 3.70 24.49 20.02
N ARG A 381 4.15 24.58 18.78
CA ARG A 381 4.64 23.47 17.94
C ARG A 381 6.15 23.37 18.01
N ASP A 382 6.69 22.17 18.05
CA ASP A 382 8.15 21.90 18.10
C ASP A 382 8.74 21.53 16.74
N THR A 383 7.92 21.46 15.71
CA THR A 383 8.33 21.32 14.31
C THR A 383 7.35 22.09 13.41
N LYS A 384 7.80 22.47 12.22
CA LYS A 384 6.96 23.19 11.25
C LYS A 384 6.25 22.24 10.29
N SER A 385 6.83 21.08 9.95
CA SER A 385 6.26 20.10 9.02
C SER A 385 5.31 19.14 9.73
N VAL A 386 4.13 18.90 9.14
CA VAL A 386 3.17 17.89 9.61
C VAL A 386 3.70 16.48 9.38
N GLU A 387 4.39 16.26 8.25
CA GLU A 387 4.97 14.97 7.87
C GLU A 387 6.08 14.56 8.86
N GLU A 388 6.98 15.49 9.19
CA GLU A 388 8.03 15.26 10.20
C GLU A 388 7.44 15.03 11.60
N ALA A 389 6.38 15.75 11.94
CA ALA A 389 5.67 15.55 13.21
C ALA A 389 4.96 14.19 13.27
N SER A 390 4.39 13.74 12.15
CA SER A 390 3.75 12.43 12.03
C SER A 390 4.78 11.30 12.14
N ASP A 391 5.94 11.47 11.49
CA ASP A 391 7.07 10.55 11.61
C ASP A 391 7.55 10.44 13.08
N ARG A 392 7.69 11.57 13.75
CA ARG A 392 8.05 11.65 15.17
C ARG A 392 6.99 10.99 16.05
N LEU A 393 5.69 11.26 15.81
CA LEU A 393 4.58 10.63 16.53
C LEU A 393 4.65 9.11 16.45
N LEU A 394 4.74 8.57 15.24
CA LEU A 394 4.80 7.12 15.05
C LEU A 394 6.06 6.51 15.65
N GLY A 395 7.20 7.22 15.56
CA GLY A 395 8.45 6.82 16.21
C GLY A 395 8.33 6.75 17.74
N GLU A 396 7.76 7.77 18.37
CA GLU A 396 7.51 7.82 19.82
C GLU A 396 6.55 6.71 20.26
N VAL A 397 5.46 6.49 19.51
CA VAL A 397 4.50 5.41 19.76
C VAL A 397 5.20 4.05 19.70
N MET A 398 5.92 3.75 18.60
CA MET A 398 6.57 2.46 18.44
C MET A 398 7.67 2.23 19.46
N ALA A 399 8.44 3.24 19.84
CA ALA A 399 9.48 3.11 20.88
C ALA A 399 8.86 2.69 22.23
N ARG A 400 7.75 3.32 22.64
CA ARG A 400 7.06 2.98 23.90
C ARG A 400 6.43 1.59 23.85
N LEU A 401 5.75 1.26 22.77
CA LEU A 401 5.04 -0.01 22.65
C LEU A 401 6.00 -1.21 22.55
N LYS A 402 7.08 -1.09 21.75
CA LYS A 402 8.08 -2.15 21.60
C LYS A 402 8.94 -2.37 22.84
N ALA A 403 9.09 -1.35 23.71
CA ALA A 403 9.70 -1.51 25.02
C ALA A 403 8.88 -2.44 25.95
N ILE A 404 7.56 -2.54 25.73
CA ILE A 404 6.67 -3.43 26.48
C ILE A 404 6.55 -4.79 25.78
N LYS A 405 6.35 -4.79 24.46
CA LYS A 405 6.14 -5.99 23.63
C LYS A 405 6.96 -5.87 22.33
N PRO A 406 8.17 -6.45 22.28
CA PRO A 406 9.06 -6.35 21.12
C PRO A 406 8.50 -6.92 19.82
N ASP A 407 7.65 -7.97 19.93
CA ASP A 407 6.99 -8.67 18.82
C ASP A 407 5.58 -8.13 18.48
N LEU A 408 5.34 -6.85 18.81
CA LEU A 408 4.07 -6.15 18.59
C LEU A 408 3.66 -6.21 17.10
N LEU A 409 2.38 -6.54 16.86
CA LEU A 409 1.75 -6.51 15.53
C LEU A 409 1.17 -5.12 15.27
N VAL A 410 1.46 -4.54 14.10
CA VAL A 410 0.93 -3.23 13.70
C VAL A 410 0.46 -3.29 12.26
N GLU A 411 -0.86 -3.15 12.06
CA GLU A 411 -1.48 -3.12 10.74
C GLU A 411 -1.73 -1.69 10.28
N PHE A 412 -1.27 -1.41 9.04
CA PHE A 412 -1.72 -0.30 8.19
C PHE A 412 -2.37 -0.86 6.93
N ARG A 413 -3.22 -0.05 6.24
CA ARG A 413 -3.87 -0.46 5.00
C ARG A 413 -3.53 0.49 3.84
N GLN A 414 -3.79 0.08 2.61
CA GLN A 414 -3.78 1.00 1.49
C GLN A 414 -4.89 2.07 1.68
N ALA A 415 -4.66 3.33 1.31
CA ALA A 415 -3.48 3.84 0.56
C ALA A 415 -2.26 4.25 1.42
N TYR A 416 -2.35 4.24 2.76
CA TYR A 416 -1.25 4.69 3.63
C TYR A 416 -0.19 3.59 3.86
N VAL A 417 0.59 3.38 2.81
CA VAL A 417 1.70 2.41 2.72
C VAL A 417 2.95 3.05 2.09
N GLY A 418 3.15 4.34 2.35
CA GLY A 418 4.32 5.08 1.90
C GLY A 418 5.62 4.57 2.54
N PRO A 419 6.80 4.88 1.99
CA PRO A 419 8.08 4.37 2.48
C PRO A 419 8.36 4.70 3.95
N ALA A 420 7.94 5.88 4.44
CA ALA A 420 8.07 6.26 5.84
C ALA A 420 7.21 5.37 6.77
N ILE A 421 6.04 4.93 6.32
CA ILE A 421 5.12 4.09 7.10
C ILE A 421 5.68 2.67 7.30
N LEU A 422 6.49 2.17 6.36
CA LEU A 422 7.11 0.85 6.48
C LEU A 422 8.01 0.70 7.72
N LYS A 423 8.46 1.82 8.32
CA LYS A 423 9.25 1.83 9.57
C LYS A 423 8.43 1.40 10.79
N TYR A 424 7.13 1.61 10.74
CA TYR A 424 6.23 1.55 11.89
C TYR A 424 5.26 0.37 11.83
N GLY A 425 4.81 0.02 10.63
CA GLY A 425 3.97 -1.15 10.40
C GLY A 425 4.77 -2.40 10.06
N ASN A 426 4.20 -3.56 10.36
CA ASN A 426 4.71 -4.85 9.95
C ASN A 426 3.65 -5.74 9.29
N MET A 427 2.42 -5.23 9.17
CA MET A 427 1.31 -5.81 8.44
C MET A 427 0.72 -4.74 7.52
N PHE A 428 0.63 -5.00 6.21
CA PHE A 428 0.14 -4.04 5.21
C PHE A 428 -1.00 -4.66 4.43
N ARG A 429 -2.22 -4.18 4.71
CA ARG A 429 -3.45 -4.71 4.13
C ARG A 429 -3.85 -3.95 2.86
N VAL A 430 -4.45 -4.65 1.91
CA VAL A 430 -5.13 -4.07 0.75
C VAL A 430 -6.26 -3.13 1.20
N ALA A 431 -6.54 -2.09 0.43
CA ALA A 431 -7.68 -1.20 0.67
C ALA A 431 -9.01 -1.98 0.66
N ASP A 432 -10.01 -1.43 1.38
CA ASP A 432 -11.34 -2.05 1.45
C ASP A 432 -11.90 -2.30 0.05
N CYS A 433 -12.21 -3.56 -0.22
CA CYS A 433 -12.77 -4.03 -1.48
C CYS A 433 -13.69 -5.25 -1.26
N PRO A 434 -14.76 -5.10 -0.44
CA PRO A 434 -15.64 -6.20 -0.08
C PRO A 434 -16.20 -6.88 -1.34
N GLY A 435 -16.06 -8.21 -1.41
CA GLY A 435 -16.52 -9.01 -2.54
C GLY A 435 -15.72 -8.90 -3.85
N ASP A 436 -14.81 -7.92 -3.99
CA ASP A 436 -13.99 -7.75 -5.20
C ASP A 436 -12.64 -8.47 -5.09
N LYS A 437 -12.67 -9.77 -5.37
CA LYS A 437 -11.47 -10.64 -5.36
C LYS A 437 -10.38 -10.17 -6.32
N ASN A 438 -10.74 -9.62 -7.49
CA ASN A 438 -9.76 -9.13 -8.48
C ASN A 438 -9.01 -7.89 -7.95
N ARG A 439 -9.72 -6.96 -7.31
CA ARG A 439 -9.11 -5.79 -6.68
C ARG A 439 -8.22 -6.21 -5.52
N ASN A 440 -8.63 -7.21 -4.74
CA ASN A 440 -7.86 -7.78 -3.64
C ASN A 440 -6.53 -8.36 -4.16
N ARG A 441 -6.57 -9.26 -5.18
CA ARG A 441 -5.37 -9.83 -5.81
C ARG A 441 -4.41 -8.75 -6.33
N ARG A 442 -4.94 -7.75 -7.06
CA ARG A 442 -4.13 -6.65 -7.59
C ARG A 442 -3.50 -5.80 -6.49
N GLY A 443 -4.21 -5.56 -5.40
CA GLY A 443 -3.69 -4.88 -4.21
C GLY A 443 -2.54 -5.65 -3.58
N ILE A 444 -2.71 -6.96 -3.38
CA ILE A 444 -1.65 -7.86 -2.87
C ILE A 444 -0.41 -7.80 -3.77
N ALA A 445 -0.58 -7.96 -5.09
CA ALA A 445 0.56 -7.93 -6.02
C ALA A 445 1.37 -6.64 -5.87
N ARG A 446 0.72 -5.47 -5.77
CA ARG A 446 1.39 -4.18 -5.61
C ARG A 446 2.08 -4.04 -4.26
N LEU A 447 1.42 -4.42 -3.18
CA LEU A 447 2.01 -4.38 -1.84
C LEU A 447 3.24 -5.30 -1.75
N ARG A 448 3.19 -6.51 -2.31
CA ARG A 448 4.32 -7.45 -2.36
C ARG A 448 5.55 -6.86 -3.08
N LEU A 449 5.35 -5.93 -4.00
CA LEU A 449 6.43 -5.26 -4.72
C LEU A 449 6.99 -4.03 -3.98
N THR A 450 6.27 -3.46 -3.02
CA THR A 450 6.62 -2.17 -2.41
C THR A 450 6.77 -2.18 -0.89
N SER A 451 6.27 -3.20 -0.18
CA SER A 451 6.24 -3.24 1.30
C SER A 451 7.50 -3.85 1.94
N GLY A 452 8.50 -4.21 1.15
CA GLY A 452 9.74 -4.80 1.68
C GLY A 452 9.49 -6.10 2.50
N PRO A 453 10.07 -6.23 3.71
CA PRO A 453 9.92 -7.44 4.53
C PRO A 453 8.62 -7.50 5.35
N GLY A 454 7.71 -6.54 5.20
CA GLY A 454 6.42 -6.51 5.89
C GLY A 454 5.48 -7.61 5.39
N ALA A 455 4.61 -8.11 6.27
CA ALA A 455 3.59 -9.07 5.91
C ALA A 455 2.49 -8.37 5.09
N VAL A 456 2.28 -8.82 3.85
CA VAL A 456 1.21 -8.31 3.00
C VAL A 456 -0.06 -9.09 3.25
N HIS A 457 -1.13 -8.39 3.57
CA HIS A 457 -2.44 -8.96 3.84
C HIS A 457 -3.43 -8.61 2.72
N GLY A 458 -4.24 -9.59 2.33
CA GLY A 458 -5.45 -9.33 1.55
C GLY A 458 -6.43 -8.49 2.36
N ASP A 459 -7.38 -7.84 1.67
CA ASP A 459 -8.57 -7.32 2.33
C ASP A 459 -9.41 -8.48 2.86
N MET A 460 -10.22 -8.20 3.85
CA MET A 460 -11.03 -9.19 4.57
C MET A 460 -12.00 -9.92 3.63
N LEU A 461 -11.98 -11.22 3.65
CA LEU A 461 -12.88 -12.03 2.83
C LEU A 461 -14.24 -12.19 3.48
N GLU A 462 -15.25 -12.05 2.64
CA GLU A 462 -16.64 -12.38 2.93
C GLU A 462 -17.30 -13.03 1.71
N TRP A 463 -18.32 -13.84 1.93
CA TRP A 463 -19.20 -14.40 0.91
C TRP A 463 -20.53 -14.86 1.54
N HIS A 464 -21.53 -15.05 0.70
CA HIS A 464 -22.83 -15.55 1.17
C HIS A 464 -22.75 -17.05 1.54
N PRO A 465 -23.38 -17.51 2.62
CA PRO A 465 -23.36 -18.94 3.01
C PRO A 465 -23.91 -19.91 1.95
N ASP A 466 -24.77 -19.42 1.04
CA ASP A 466 -25.33 -20.25 -0.05
C ASP A 466 -24.44 -20.28 -1.31
N GLU A 467 -23.31 -19.55 -1.32
CA GLU A 467 -22.33 -19.63 -2.41
C GLU A 467 -21.79 -21.06 -2.52
N PRO A 468 -21.60 -21.65 -3.71
CA PRO A 468 -20.86 -22.90 -3.83
C PRO A 468 -19.44 -22.78 -3.25
N ALA A 469 -18.98 -23.79 -2.52
CA ALA A 469 -17.67 -23.74 -1.85
C ALA A 469 -16.50 -23.50 -2.83
N GLU A 470 -16.60 -24.02 -4.06
CA GLU A 470 -15.61 -23.83 -5.13
C GLU A 470 -15.56 -22.37 -5.61
N VAL A 471 -16.72 -21.68 -5.60
CA VAL A 471 -16.81 -20.25 -5.98
C VAL A 471 -16.30 -19.37 -4.84
N ALA A 472 -16.65 -19.69 -3.58
CA ALA A 472 -16.12 -19.02 -2.39
C ALA A 472 -14.59 -19.16 -2.28
N ALA A 473 -14.05 -20.34 -2.59
CA ALA A 473 -12.62 -20.62 -2.57
C ALA A 473 -11.80 -19.75 -3.52
N ARG A 474 -12.41 -19.23 -4.61
CA ARG A 474 -11.72 -18.28 -5.51
C ARG A 474 -11.30 -17.02 -4.78
N ALA A 475 -12.08 -16.51 -3.82
CA ALA A 475 -11.69 -15.36 -3.02
C ALA A 475 -10.42 -15.67 -2.19
N VAL A 476 -10.31 -16.90 -1.67
CA VAL A 476 -9.11 -17.36 -0.95
C VAL A 476 -7.92 -17.45 -1.91
N LEU A 477 -8.09 -18.05 -3.10
CA LEU A 477 -7.03 -18.17 -4.10
C LEU A 477 -6.55 -16.81 -4.63
N ASP A 478 -7.44 -15.85 -4.82
CA ASP A 478 -7.10 -14.48 -5.20
C ASP A 478 -6.27 -13.75 -4.11
N SER A 479 -6.34 -14.24 -2.86
CA SER A 479 -5.64 -13.65 -1.71
C SER A 479 -4.42 -14.43 -1.23
N ILE A 480 -4.18 -15.64 -1.74
CA ILE A 480 -3.23 -16.61 -1.15
C ILE A 480 -1.74 -16.20 -1.26
N PHE A 481 -1.39 -15.28 -2.18
CA PHE A 481 -0.06 -14.68 -2.27
C PHE A 481 0.16 -13.51 -1.29
N GLY A 482 -0.82 -13.27 -0.44
CA GLY A 482 -0.78 -12.50 0.79
C GLY A 482 -1.34 -13.32 1.95
N VAL A 483 -1.32 -12.76 3.14
CA VAL A 483 -1.98 -13.36 4.30
C VAL A 483 -3.48 -13.17 4.16
N VAL A 484 -4.23 -14.26 4.28
CA VAL A 484 -5.69 -14.23 4.14
C VAL A 484 -6.32 -13.75 5.44
N GLN A 485 -7.15 -12.72 5.34
CA GLN A 485 -8.02 -12.22 6.41
C GLN A 485 -9.46 -12.68 6.16
N TYR A 486 -10.14 -13.21 7.18
CA TYR A 486 -11.53 -13.62 7.09
C TYR A 486 -12.40 -12.70 7.94
N SER A 487 -13.55 -12.30 7.41
CA SER A 487 -14.52 -11.44 8.12
C SER A 487 -15.96 -11.81 7.75
N MET A 488 -16.36 -13.03 8.10
CA MET A 488 -17.73 -13.51 8.00
C MET A 488 -18.14 -14.17 9.30
N MET A 489 -19.44 -14.34 9.54
CA MET A 489 -19.93 -15.12 10.70
C MET A 489 -19.68 -16.60 10.48
N LEU A 490 -18.54 -17.11 10.99
CA LEU A 490 -18.12 -18.51 10.81
C LEU A 490 -19.15 -19.49 11.35
N ARG A 491 -19.91 -19.12 12.40
CA ARG A 491 -21.00 -19.94 12.98
C ARG A 491 -22.18 -20.17 12.02
N LYS A 492 -22.30 -19.35 10.95
CA LYS A 492 -23.36 -19.46 9.95
C LYS A 492 -22.93 -20.20 8.68
N LEU A 493 -21.65 -20.53 8.55
CA LEU A 493 -21.13 -21.18 7.35
C LEU A 493 -21.49 -22.68 7.34
N PRO A 494 -21.85 -23.24 6.16
CA PRO A 494 -22.03 -24.68 5.99
C PRO A 494 -20.68 -25.43 6.18
N GLU A 495 -20.77 -26.72 6.46
CA GLU A 495 -19.58 -27.57 6.69
C GLU A 495 -18.64 -27.59 5.48
N SER A 496 -19.17 -27.53 4.25
CA SER A 496 -18.36 -27.43 3.02
C SER A 496 -17.42 -26.21 3.03
N HIS A 497 -17.93 -25.03 3.45
CA HIS A 497 -17.10 -23.83 3.53
C HIS A 497 -16.04 -23.94 4.64
N THR A 498 -16.40 -24.48 5.78
CA THR A 498 -15.43 -24.66 6.87
C THR A 498 -14.36 -25.69 6.52
N ALA A 499 -14.70 -26.76 5.79
CA ALA A 499 -13.76 -27.72 5.26
C ALA A 499 -12.80 -27.10 4.23
N MET A 500 -13.34 -26.30 3.32
CA MET A 500 -12.55 -25.55 2.33
C MET A 500 -11.60 -24.54 3.00
N ILE A 501 -12.07 -23.72 3.95
CA ILE A 501 -11.23 -22.78 4.71
C ILE A 501 -10.10 -23.53 5.43
N ARG A 502 -10.40 -24.63 6.09
CA ARG A 502 -9.41 -25.47 6.81
C ARG A 502 -8.33 -26.00 5.85
N HIS A 503 -8.73 -26.46 4.67
CA HIS A 503 -7.79 -26.94 3.65
C HIS A 503 -6.84 -25.82 3.22
N TRP A 504 -7.37 -24.66 2.80
CA TRP A 504 -6.56 -23.56 2.26
C TRP A 504 -5.73 -22.84 3.33
N ALA A 505 -6.22 -22.73 4.57
CA ALA A 505 -5.41 -22.24 5.69
C ALA A 505 -4.24 -23.20 6.00
N GLY A 506 -4.48 -24.51 5.93
CA GLY A 506 -3.44 -25.53 6.03
C GLY A 506 -2.45 -25.50 4.86
N PHE A 507 -2.93 -25.27 3.63
CA PHE A 507 -2.09 -25.10 2.44
C PHE A 507 -1.18 -23.88 2.61
N SER A 508 -1.73 -22.72 2.94
CA SER A 508 -0.95 -21.49 3.15
C SER A 508 0.13 -21.68 4.23
N THR A 509 -0.18 -22.40 5.30
CA THR A 509 0.78 -22.67 6.38
C THR A 509 1.91 -23.60 5.94
N ARG A 510 1.61 -24.65 5.16
CA ARG A 510 2.63 -25.60 4.67
C ARG A 510 3.55 -25.00 3.61
N HIS A 511 3.04 -24.07 2.84
CA HIS A 511 3.73 -23.45 1.71
C HIS A 511 4.08 -21.98 1.96
N GLU A 512 4.14 -21.57 3.23
CA GLU A 512 4.37 -20.19 3.65
C GLU A 512 5.66 -19.61 3.06
N ASP A 513 6.73 -20.40 3.03
CA ASP A 513 8.02 -19.95 2.49
C ASP A 513 7.94 -19.55 1.02
N ALA A 514 7.27 -20.32 0.18
CA ALA A 514 7.11 -19.98 -1.22
C ALA A 514 6.10 -18.85 -1.43
N LEU A 515 4.97 -18.89 -0.72
CA LEU A 515 3.88 -17.92 -0.89
C LEU A 515 4.25 -16.53 -0.35
N LEU A 516 4.88 -16.43 0.82
CA LEU A 516 5.01 -15.19 1.56
C LEU A 516 6.45 -14.68 1.72
N HIS A 517 7.44 -15.57 1.81
CA HIS A 517 8.84 -15.21 2.08
C HIS A 517 9.76 -15.31 0.87
N GLY A 518 9.44 -16.17 -0.09
CA GLY A 518 10.23 -16.43 -1.27
C GLY A 518 10.21 -15.31 -2.32
N THR A 519 10.82 -15.61 -3.46
CA THR A 519 10.76 -14.71 -4.61
C THR A 519 9.31 -14.60 -5.10
N PHE A 520 8.84 -13.37 -5.25
CA PHE A 520 7.51 -13.09 -5.77
C PHE A 520 7.59 -12.44 -7.14
N ARG A 521 6.82 -12.93 -8.11
CA ARG A 521 6.69 -12.37 -9.45
C ARG A 521 5.22 -12.21 -9.84
N ALA A 522 4.91 -11.09 -10.47
CA ALA A 522 3.60 -10.77 -10.99
C ALA A 522 3.69 -10.61 -12.51
N TYR A 523 2.82 -11.29 -13.24
CA TYR A 523 2.87 -11.33 -14.70
C TYR A 523 1.77 -10.46 -15.30
N ASN A 524 2.09 -9.76 -16.40
CA ASN A 524 1.17 -9.01 -17.24
C ASN A 524 0.21 -8.11 -16.46
N PRO A 525 0.73 -7.06 -15.79
CA PRO A 525 -0.08 -6.15 -14.99
C PRO A 525 -1.19 -5.46 -15.79
N GLU A 526 -0.98 -5.27 -17.11
CA GLU A 526 -1.96 -4.72 -18.07
C GLU A 526 -3.21 -5.61 -18.24
N HIS A 527 -3.09 -6.90 -17.91
CA HIS A 527 -4.18 -7.87 -17.87
C HIS A 527 -4.65 -8.20 -16.45
N GLY A 528 -4.30 -7.36 -15.46
CA GLY A 528 -4.72 -7.53 -14.08
C GLY A 528 -4.05 -8.70 -13.35
N TYR A 529 -2.82 -9.05 -13.73
CA TYR A 529 -2.02 -10.15 -13.17
C TYR A 529 -2.68 -11.52 -13.38
N PRO A 530 -2.76 -12.01 -14.62
CA PRO A 530 -3.32 -13.33 -14.92
C PRO A 530 -2.56 -14.47 -14.25
N VAL A 531 -1.30 -14.24 -13.89
CA VAL A 531 -0.47 -15.19 -13.13
C VAL A 531 0.26 -14.43 -12.02
N LEU A 532 0.24 -15.01 -10.82
CA LEU A 532 1.14 -14.69 -9.72
C LEU A 532 2.02 -15.90 -9.40
N GLU A 533 3.25 -15.64 -9.03
CA GLU A 533 4.23 -16.66 -8.69
C GLU A 533 4.88 -16.36 -7.35
N GLY A 534 4.95 -17.39 -6.51
CA GLY A 534 5.80 -17.43 -5.32
C GLY A 534 6.76 -18.61 -5.39
N ALA A 535 8.03 -18.42 -5.05
CA ALA A 535 9.01 -19.51 -5.13
C ALA A 535 10.00 -19.48 -3.96
N SER A 536 10.21 -20.65 -3.34
CA SER A 536 11.28 -20.93 -2.40
C SER A 536 12.40 -21.72 -3.06
N ALA A 537 13.38 -22.17 -2.31
CA ALA A 537 14.43 -23.04 -2.80
C ALA A 537 13.89 -24.39 -3.35
N ASN A 538 12.81 -24.92 -2.76
CA ASN A 538 12.35 -26.28 -3.00
C ASN A 538 11.06 -26.34 -3.85
N GLU A 539 10.27 -25.28 -3.86
CA GLU A 539 8.95 -25.30 -4.50
C GLU A 539 8.64 -23.98 -5.22
N ARG A 540 7.74 -24.07 -6.18
CA ARG A 540 7.19 -22.96 -6.95
C ARG A 540 5.67 -23.06 -6.96
N ILE A 541 4.98 -21.97 -6.67
CA ILE A 541 3.53 -21.90 -6.64
C ILE A 541 3.08 -20.84 -7.65
N LEU A 542 2.19 -21.25 -8.55
CA LEU A 542 1.60 -20.40 -9.58
C LEU A 542 0.10 -20.30 -9.34
N GLY A 543 -0.42 -19.09 -9.25
CA GLY A 543 -1.85 -18.85 -9.30
C GLY A 543 -2.26 -18.44 -10.72
N ALA A 544 -3.13 -19.20 -11.36
CA ALA A 544 -3.71 -18.90 -12.66
C ALA A 544 -5.09 -18.26 -12.47
N TYR A 545 -5.33 -17.04 -12.99
CA TYR A 545 -6.54 -16.28 -12.71
C TYR A 545 -7.34 -15.86 -13.94
N LEU A 546 -6.79 -16.06 -15.14
CA LEU A 546 -7.45 -15.74 -16.40
C LEU A 546 -7.63 -17.01 -17.23
N ALA A 547 -8.87 -17.33 -17.56
CA ALA A 547 -9.21 -18.48 -18.39
C ALA A 547 -8.52 -18.41 -19.76
N GLY A 548 -7.97 -19.53 -20.22
CA GLY A 548 -7.27 -19.63 -21.50
C GLY A 548 -5.87 -19.01 -21.53
N PHE A 549 -5.42 -18.35 -20.46
CA PHE A 549 -4.05 -17.84 -20.37
C PHE A 549 -3.07 -18.98 -20.16
N CYS A 550 -2.01 -19.03 -20.99
CA CYS A 550 -1.01 -20.08 -20.91
C CYS A 550 -0.02 -19.83 -19.77
N VAL A 551 -0.10 -20.64 -18.73
CA VAL A 551 0.80 -20.59 -17.57
C VAL A 551 2.06 -21.38 -17.85
N ASP A 552 3.23 -20.84 -17.53
CA ASP A 552 4.50 -21.55 -17.61
C ASP A 552 4.68 -22.46 -16.38
N GLY A 553 4.30 -23.73 -16.52
CA GLY A 553 4.34 -24.76 -15.48
C GLY A 553 5.68 -25.49 -15.34
N GLY A 554 6.73 -25.08 -16.09
CA GLY A 554 7.98 -25.82 -16.16
C GLY A 554 9.13 -25.21 -15.38
N ALA A 555 9.46 -25.76 -14.22
CA ALA A 555 10.75 -25.57 -13.55
C ALA A 555 11.25 -26.95 -13.09
N PRO A 556 12.14 -27.63 -13.84
CA PRO A 556 12.54 -29.01 -13.55
C PRO A 556 13.38 -29.16 -12.27
N ASP A 557 13.81 -28.07 -11.66
CA ASP A 557 14.64 -28.03 -10.45
C ASP A 557 13.85 -28.00 -9.14
N ARG A 558 12.51 -27.85 -9.18
CA ARG A 558 11.67 -27.77 -7.96
C ARG A 558 10.25 -28.27 -8.21
N GLU A 559 9.60 -28.65 -7.12
CA GLU A 559 8.19 -29.03 -7.15
C GLU A 559 7.31 -27.82 -7.51
N THR A 560 6.38 -28.01 -8.44
CA THR A 560 5.52 -26.91 -8.94
C THR A 560 4.06 -27.18 -8.60
N PHE A 561 3.41 -26.19 -7.97
CA PHE A 561 1.97 -26.17 -7.73
C PHE A 561 1.32 -25.14 -8.66
N VAL A 562 0.22 -25.54 -9.33
CA VAL A 562 -0.55 -24.63 -10.19
C VAL A 562 -1.97 -24.55 -9.68
N LEU A 563 -2.32 -23.42 -9.06
CA LEU A 563 -3.62 -23.17 -8.46
C LEU A 563 -4.60 -22.67 -9.52
N ASN A 564 -5.78 -23.26 -9.60
CA ASN A 564 -6.81 -22.88 -10.57
C ASN A 564 -7.77 -21.83 -10.02
N GLY A 565 -7.42 -20.55 -10.14
CA GLY A 565 -8.28 -19.39 -9.80
C GLY A 565 -9.15 -18.89 -10.97
N THR A 566 -9.19 -19.59 -12.12
CA THR A 566 -9.85 -19.08 -13.34
C THR A 566 -11.38 -19.09 -13.27
N GLY A 567 -11.98 -19.94 -12.46
CA GLY A 567 -13.42 -20.19 -12.40
C GLY A 567 -13.92 -21.24 -13.40
N GLU A 568 -13.04 -21.83 -14.23
CA GLU A 568 -13.30 -22.95 -15.12
C GLU A 568 -12.63 -24.24 -14.61
N ASN A 569 -13.10 -25.40 -15.04
CA ASN A 569 -12.46 -26.69 -14.75
C ASN A 569 -11.31 -26.99 -15.71
N ARG A 570 -10.56 -25.97 -16.12
CA ARG A 570 -9.59 -26.06 -17.20
C ARG A 570 -8.41 -25.10 -16.97
N LEU A 571 -7.20 -25.59 -17.30
CA LEU A 571 -5.98 -24.79 -17.37
C LEU A 571 -5.24 -25.01 -18.68
N VAL A 572 -4.50 -23.99 -19.15
CA VAL A 572 -3.54 -24.09 -20.25
C VAL A 572 -2.14 -23.96 -19.67
N LEU A 573 -1.31 -24.99 -19.85
CA LEU A 573 0.03 -25.08 -19.26
C LEU A 573 1.08 -25.32 -20.33
N ARG A 574 2.21 -24.61 -20.23
CA ARG A 574 3.41 -24.93 -21.00
C ARG A 574 4.38 -25.72 -20.12
N VAL A 575 4.76 -26.91 -20.57
CA VAL A 575 5.66 -27.83 -19.86
C VAL A 575 6.95 -27.99 -20.68
N HIS A 576 8.11 -27.78 -20.07
CA HIS A 576 9.41 -27.78 -20.73
C HIS A 576 10.14 -29.13 -20.65
N ALA A 577 9.77 -29.95 -19.67
CA ALA A 577 10.31 -31.30 -19.50
C ALA A 577 9.16 -32.26 -19.08
N ALA A 578 9.27 -33.52 -19.42
CA ALA A 578 8.28 -34.53 -19.02
C ALA A 578 8.30 -34.69 -17.48
N PRO A 579 7.17 -34.47 -16.78
CA PRO A 579 7.14 -34.64 -15.35
C PRO A 579 7.17 -36.13 -14.97
N ARG A 580 7.82 -36.44 -13.84
CA ARG A 580 7.82 -37.78 -13.25
C ARG A 580 6.48 -38.13 -12.59
N ARG A 581 5.80 -37.10 -12.04
CA ARG A 581 4.52 -37.29 -11.36
C ARG A 581 3.66 -36.05 -11.52
N VAL A 582 2.37 -36.25 -11.80
CA VAL A 582 1.33 -35.23 -11.79
C VAL A 582 0.22 -35.71 -10.86
N GLN A 583 -0.22 -34.84 -9.96
CA GLN A 583 -1.38 -35.07 -9.10
C GLN A 583 -2.33 -33.88 -9.24
N ALA A 584 -3.64 -34.14 -9.16
CA ALA A 584 -4.67 -33.13 -9.18
C ALA A 584 -5.51 -33.20 -7.90
N PHE A 585 -5.92 -32.04 -7.39
CA PHE A 585 -6.68 -31.93 -6.15
C PHE A 585 -7.86 -30.99 -6.36
N ASP A 586 -8.96 -31.28 -5.68
CA ASP A 586 -10.12 -30.39 -5.63
C ASP A 586 -9.92 -29.26 -4.59
N THR A 587 -10.93 -28.40 -4.43
CA THR A 587 -10.91 -27.27 -3.48
C THR A 587 -10.86 -27.66 -2.01
N PHE A 588 -11.11 -28.92 -1.70
CA PHE A 588 -11.04 -29.50 -0.34
C PHE A 588 -9.72 -30.24 -0.09
N GLY A 589 -8.82 -30.28 -1.09
CA GLY A 589 -7.57 -31.03 -1.03
C GLY A 589 -7.70 -32.53 -1.21
N LYS A 590 -8.84 -33.00 -1.71
CA LYS A 590 -9.02 -34.41 -2.06
C LYS A 590 -8.40 -34.66 -3.43
N GLU A 591 -7.58 -35.72 -3.54
CA GLU A 591 -6.99 -36.13 -4.79
C GLU A 591 -8.06 -36.61 -5.78
N VAL A 592 -7.97 -36.15 -7.03
CA VAL A 592 -8.86 -36.47 -8.14
C VAL A 592 -8.02 -37.02 -9.31
N PRO A 593 -8.63 -37.61 -10.35
CA PRO A 593 -7.88 -38.08 -11.50
C PRO A 593 -6.97 -36.99 -12.11
N ALA A 594 -5.68 -37.28 -12.21
CA ALA A 594 -4.69 -36.36 -12.71
C ALA A 594 -4.66 -36.38 -14.24
N PRO A 595 -4.48 -35.24 -14.93
CA PRO A 595 -4.26 -35.20 -16.36
C PRO A 595 -2.86 -35.69 -16.72
N SER A 596 -2.69 -36.19 -17.94
CA SER A 596 -1.38 -36.42 -18.54
C SER A 596 -0.81 -35.10 -19.07
N LEU A 597 0.49 -34.87 -18.84
CA LEU A 597 1.21 -33.70 -19.34
C LEU A 597 2.33 -34.14 -20.29
N ALA A 598 2.33 -33.58 -21.50
CA ALA A 598 3.43 -33.76 -22.47
C ALA A 598 4.29 -32.48 -22.52
N VAL A 599 5.52 -32.60 -23.03
CA VAL A 599 6.35 -31.42 -23.34
C VAL A 599 5.64 -30.54 -24.36
N GLY A 600 5.57 -29.25 -24.14
CA GLY A 600 4.84 -28.28 -24.94
C GLY A 600 3.62 -27.68 -24.24
N VAL A 601 2.66 -27.19 -25.01
CA VAL A 601 1.43 -26.59 -24.51
C VAL A 601 0.37 -27.70 -24.31
N ASN A 602 -0.21 -27.73 -23.12
CA ASN A 602 -1.25 -28.68 -22.70
C ASN A 602 -2.50 -27.93 -22.28
N GLU A 603 -3.66 -28.37 -22.73
CA GLU A 603 -4.94 -27.99 -22.18
C GLU A 603 -5.45 -29.15 -21.31
N VAL A 604 -5.67 -28.88 -20.03
CA VAL A 604 -5.92 -29.96 -19.05
C VAL A 604 -7.10 -29.64 -18.14
N SER A 605 -7.80 -30.70 -17.72
CA SER A 605 -8.86 -30.60 -16.72
C SER A 605 -8.26 -30.49 -15.33
N VAL A 606 -8.60 -29.41 -14.63
CA VAL A 606 -8.26 -29.17 -13.23
C VAL A 606 -9.50 -28.59 -12.55
N PRO A 607 -9.99 -29.13 -11.44
CA PRO A 607 -11.19 -28.63 -10.80
C PRO A 607 -11.12 -27.10 -10.55
N CYS A 608 -12.23 -26.43 -10.68
CA CYS A 608 -12.36 -25.03 -10.28
C CYS A 608 -11.93 -24.89 -8.80
N SER A 609 -11.08 -23.90 -8.52
CA SER A 609 -10.47 -23.70 -7.21
C SER A 609 -9.72 -24.92 -6.64
N GLY A 610 -9.31 -25.84 -7.51
CA GLY A 610 -8.39 -26.92 -7.21
C GLY A 610 -6.97 -26.59 -7.64
N TYR A 611 -6.09 -27.58 -7.68
CA TYR A 611 -4.69 -27.38 -8.10
C TYR A 611 -4.03 -28.64 -8.63
N LEU A 612 -2.96 -28.42 -9.40
CA LEU A 612 -2.00 -29.46 -9.77
C LEU A 612 -0.76 -29.39 -8.89
N ARG A 613 -0.18 -30.55 -8.63
CA ARG A 613 1.16 -30.74 -8.10
C ARG A 613 1.99 -31.49 -9.13
N ILE A 614 3.08 -30.90 -9.59
CA ILE A 614 3.93 -31.40 -10.66
C ILE A 614 5.34 -31.60 -10.10
N ALA A 615 5.86 -32.83 -10.18
CA ALA A 615 7.24 -33.16 -9.83
C ALA A 615 8.02 -33.60 -11.07
N TYR A 616 9.22 -33.09 -11.23
CA TYR A 616 10.12 -33.37 -12.35
C TYR A 616 11.22 -34.36 -12.00
#